data_cf0056b0219dcd1d0e50d9436907e23e
#
_entry.id   cf0056b0219dcd1d0e50d9436907e23e
#
_cell.length_a   1.000
_cell.length_b   1.000
_cell.length_c   1.000
_cell.angle_alpha   90.00
_cell.angle_beta   90.00
_cell.angle_gamma   90.00
#
_symmetry.space_group_name_H-M   'P 1'
#
loop_
_entity.id
_entity.type
_entity.pdbx_description
1 polymer ?
#
loop_
_entity_poly.entity_id
_entity_poly.type
_entity_poly.pdbx_seq_one_letter_code
_entity_poly.pdbx_strand_id
1 'polypeptide(L)'
;MIHGQTVTRWSLEYPCTGLIAVNDAASKNPVLKGAYKSASDKKTFVWGVDEFIAKSKKVIESKDNYFLITKNPVDMKKILVDAGFVPSNVKTVIIGPCNDRPGAVKLGNNQSITQEEAEALEAIMKAGYEVEFALVKEAAIGNWKKFRGQFGFTD
;
A
#
# COMPACT_ATOMS: atom_id res chain seq x y z
N MET A 1 -3.22 -10.49 -0.51
CA MET A 1 -2.77 -9.15 -0.89
C MET A 1 -3.68 -8.53 -1.94
N ILE A 2 -3.86 -9.15 -3.07
CA ILE A 2 -4.89 -8.72 -4.03
C ILE A 2 -6.14 -9.54 -3.80
N HIS A 3 -7.17 -8.92 -3.29
CA HIS A 3 -8.49 -9.53 -3.08
C HIS A 3 -9.45 -8.93 -4.09
N GLY A 4 -10.20 -9.76 -4.79
CA GLY A 4 -11.12 -9.31 -5.83
C GLY A 4 -12.07 -8.21 -5.36
N GLN A 5 -12.65 -8.36 -4.16
CA GLN A 5 -13.55 -7.36 -3.59
C GLN A 5 -12.83 -6.05 -3.30
N THR A 6 -11.65 -6.10 -2.68
CA THR A 6 -10.84 -4.91 -2.38
C THR A 6 -10.46 -4.18 -3.65
N VAL A 7 -9.92 -4.91 -4.62
CA VAL A 7 -9.49 -4.32 -5.90
C VAL A 7 -10.68 -3.71 -6.63
N THR A 8 -11.80 -4.42 -6.71
CA THR A 8 -13.00 -3.93 -7.39
C THR A 8 -13.51 -2.64 -6.75
N ARG A 9 -13.63 -2.63 -5.41
CA ARG A 9 -14.14 -1.46 -4.69
C ARG A 9 -13.20 -0.25 -4.83
N TRP A 10 -11.93 -0.43 -4.56
CA TRP A 10 -10.97 0.68 -4.62
C TRP A 10 -10.73 1.18 -6.04
N SER A 11 -10.76 0.30 -7.04
CA SER A 11 -10.58 0.72 -8.42
C SER A 11 -11.78 1.47 -8.99
N LEU A 12 -12.96 1.30 -8.42
CA LEU A 12 -14.13 2.14 -8.76
C LEU A 12 -13.97 3.55 -8.19
N GLU A 13 -13.43 3.66 -6.98
CA GLU A 13 -13.20 4.97 -6.32
C GLU A 13 -12.00 5.70 -6.92
N TYR A 14 -10.96 4.97 -7.31
CA TYR A 14 -9.72 5.49 -7.89
C TYR A 14 -9.45 4.78 -9.20
N PRO A 15 -10.10 5.22 -10.31
CA PRO A 15 -9.98 4.54 -11.60
C PRO A 15 -8.53 4.36 -12.02
N CYS A 16 -8.20 3.15 -12.49
CA CYS A 16 -6.86 2.82 -12.94
C CYS A 16 -6.94 1.88 -14.15
N THR A 17 -5.88 1.90 -14.97
CA THR A 17 -5.76 1.02 -16.13
C THR A 17 -5.05 -0.28 -15.79
N GLY A 18 -4.31 -0.31 -14.70
CA GLY A 18 -3.58 -1.49 -14.28
C GLY A 18 -3.24 -1.49 -12.80
N LEU A 19 -2.70 -2.62 -12.33
CA LEU A 19 -2.29 -2.83 -10.96
C LEU A 19 -0.81 -3.18 -10.91
N ILE A 20 -0.11 -2.65 -9.92
CA ILE A 20 1.27 -3.04 -9.61
C ILE A 20 1.29 -3.54 -8.18
N ALA A 21 1.51 -4.84 -8.00
CA ALA A 21 1.66 -5.45 -6.69
C ALA A 21 3.14 -5.61 -6.38
N VAL A 22 3.62 -4.98 -5.33
CA VAL A 22 5.02 -5.05 -4.92
C VAL A 22 5.13 -5.98 -3.72
N ASN A 23 5.74 -7.14 -3.95
CA ASN A 23 5.93 -8.16 -2.92
C ASN A 23 7.06 -9.10 -3.37
N ASP A 24 8.18 -9.07 -2.65
CA ASP A 24 9.37 -9.86 -3.01
C ASP A 24 9.07 -11.36 -3.07
N ALA A 25 8.36 -11.89 -2.08
CA ALA A 25 8.02 -13.31 -2.03
C ALA A 25 7.13 -13.72 -3.22
N ALA A 26 6.11 -12.93 -3.52
CA ALA A 26 5.19 -13.22 -4.62
C ALA A 26 5.87 -13.10 -5.98
N SER A 27 6.79 -12.15 -6.15
CA SER A 27 7.50 -11.96 -7.42
C SER A 27 8.37 -13.16 -7.79
N LYS A 28 8.82 -13.93 -6.78
CA LYS A 28 9.66 -15.12 -6.96
C LYS A 28 8.86 -16.41 -6.97
N ASN A 29 7.55 -16.35 -6.73
CA ASN A 29 6.68 -17.53 -6.66
C ASN A 29 5.69 -17.51 -7.83
N PRO A 30 5.88 -18.39 -8.86
CA PRO A 30 4.99 -18.39 -10.02
C PRO A 30 3.52 -18.64 -9.70
N VAL A 31 3.23 -19.44 -8.66
CA VAL A 31 1.84 -19.73 -8.25
C VAL A 31 1.17 -18.47 -7.68
N LEU A 32 1.83 -17.78 -6.74
CA LEU A 32 1.31 -16.52 -6.17
C LEU A 32 1.20 -15.44 -7.23
N LYS A 33 2.20 -15.33 -8.10
CA LYS A 33 2.21 -14.37 -9.19
C LYS A 33 1.01 -14.56 -10.12
N GLY A 34 0.74 -15.81 -10.48
CA GLY A 34 -0.43 -16.17 -11.29
C GLY A 34 -1.74 -15.87 -10.58
N ALA A 35 -1.82 -16.19 -9.28
CA ALA A 35 -3.01 -15.91 -8.48
C ALA A 35 -3.32 -14.41 -8.41
N TYR A 36 -2.31 -13.58 -8.24
CA TYR A 36 -2.49 -12.12 -8.20
C TYR A 36 -2.97 -11.59 -9.56
N LYS A 37 -2.38 -12.09 -10.65
CA LYS A 37 -2.80 -11.69 -12.00
C LYS A 37 -4.23 -12.09 -12.31
N SER A 38 -4.67 -13.23 -11.77
CA SER A 38 -6.04 -13.74 -11.98
C SER A 38 -7.08 -13.07 -11.09
N ALA A 39 -6.65 -12.37 -10.03
CA ALA A 39 -7.58 -11.73 -9.09
C ALA A 39 -8.26 -10.48 -9.66
N SER A 40 -7.80 -9.98 -10.79
CA SER A 40 -8.35 -8.80 -11.45
C SER A 40 -8.36 -9.01 -12.96
N ASP A 41 -9.30 -8.38 -13.63
CA ASP A 41 -9.37 -8.33 -15.10
C ASP A 41 -8.48 -7.23 -15.68
N LYS A 42 -7.90 -6.40 -14.83
CA LYS A 42 -6.97 -5.34 -15.23
C LYS A 42 -5.56 -5.90 -15.44
N LYS A 43 -4.77 -5.20 -16.26
CA LYS A 43 -3.36 -5.51 -16.45
C LYS A 43 -2.65 -5.47 -15.09
N THR A 44 -2.02 -6.57 -14.69
CA THR A 44 -1.43 -6.69 -13.37
C THR A 44 0.05 -7.08 -13.47
N PHE A 45 0.89 -6.30 -12.80
CA PHE A 45 2.31 -6.59 -12.65
C PHE A 45 2.58 -7.02 -11.22
N VAL A 46 3.44 -8.01 -11.04
CA VAL A 46 3.88 -8.47 -9.72
C VAL A 46 5.40 -8.36 -9.69
N TRP A 47 5.92 -7.40 -8.95
CA TRP A 47 7.36 -7.10 -8.89
C TRP A 47 7.86 -7.16 -7.45
N GLY A 48 9.17 -7.41 -7.28
CA GLY A 48 9.85 -7.17 -6.02
C GLY A 48 10.07 -5.67 -5.80
N VAL A 49 10.47 -5.29 -4.59
CA VAL A 49 10.73 -3.87 -4.25
C VAL A 49 11.82 -3.30 -5.15
N ASP A 50 12.95 -4.00 -5.28
CA ASP A 50 14.07 -3.52 -6.10
C ASP A 50 13.70 -3.43 -7.58
N GLU A 51 12.92 -4.38 -8.07
CA GLU A 51 12.43 -4.36 -9.44
C GLU A 51 11.53 -3.16 -9.70
N PHE A 52 10.64 -2.86 -8.76
CA PHE A 52 9.79 -1.67 -8.86
C PHE A 52 10.62 -0.39 -8.87
N ILE A 53 11.61 -0.29 -7.98
CA ILE A 53 12.47 0.89 -7.92
C ILE A 53 13.20 1.09 -9.25
N ALA A 54 13.73 0.00 -9.84
CA ALA A 54 14.40 0.07 -11.13
C ALA A 54 13.49 0.51 -12.28
N LYS A 55 12.20 0.19 -12.19
CA LYS A 55 11.19 0.51 -13.21
C LYS A 55 10.36 1.76 -12.90
N SER A 56 10.57 2.37 -11.75
CA SER A 56 9.73 3.47 -11.25
C SER A 56 9.65 4.66 -12.20
N LYS A 57 10.75 5.00 -12.85
CA LYS A 57 10.78 6.10 -13.83
C LYS A 57 9.83 5.84 -14.98
N LYS A 58 9.81 4.60 -15.50
CA LYS A 58 8.89 4.23 -16.58
C LYS A 58 7.44 4.29 -16.14
N VAL A 59 7.16 3.95 -14.88
CA VAL A 59 5.82 4.04 -14.31
C VAL A 59 5.35 5.50 -14.25
N ILE A 60 6.21 6.41 -13.80
CA ILE A 60 5.90 7.84 -13.75
C ILE A 60 5.68 8.41 -15.15
N GLU A 61 6.49 8.02 -16.12
CA GLU A 61 6.41 8.51 -17.49
C GLU A 61 5.27 7.89 -18.29
N SER A 62 4.69 6.80 -17.81
CA SER A 62 3.58 6.12 -18.47
C SER A 62 2.33 7.00 -18.48
N LYS A 63 1.56 6.89 -19.57
CA LYS A 63 0.24 7.54 -19.69
C LYS A 63 -0.83 6.76 -18.93
N ASP A 64 -0.54 5.53 -18.53
CA ASP A 64 -1.47 4.68 -17.79
C ASP A 64 -1.48 5.04 -16.31
N ASN A 65 -2.64 4.88 -15.69
CA ASN A 65 -2.80 5.03 -14.25
C ASN A 65 -2.72 3.67 -13.59
N TYR A 66 -1.78 3.50 -12.65
CA TYR A 66 -1.61 2.24 -11.93
C TYR A 66 -2.03 2.38 -10.48
N PHE A 67 -2.70 1.34 -9.97
CA PHE A 67 -3.00 1.20 -8.56
C PHE A 67 -1.83 0.45 -7.93
N LEU A 68 -1.07 1.12 -7.06
CA LEU A 68 0.12 0.54 -6.42
C LEU A 68 -0.27 -0.10 -5.10
N ILE A 69 0.03 -1.39 -4.96
CA ILE A 69 -0.30 -2.18 -3.77
C ILE A 69 0.97 -2.78 -3.20
N THR A 70 1.22 -2.59 -1.91
CA THR A 70 2.26 -3.31 -1.19
C THR A 70 1.64 -4.20 -0.11
N LYS A 71 2.39 -5.20 0.34
CA LYS A 71 1.92 -6.11 1.38
C LYS A 71 1.83 -5.43 2.74
N ASN A 72 2.72 -4.48 3.02
CA ASN A 72 2.80 -3.82 4.32
C ASN A 72 3.35 -2.40 4.18
N PRO A 73 3.18 -1.56 5.21
CA PRO A 73 3.66 -0.18 5.18
C PRO A 73 5.18 -0.03 5.05
N VAL A 74 5.95 -1.01 5.51
CA VAL A 74 7.42 -0.97 5.43
C VAL A 74 7.87 -0.97 3.98
N ASP A 75 7.28 -1.81 3.13
CA ASP A 75 7.58 -1.83 1.70
C ASP A 75 7.17 -0.52 1.02
N MET A 76 6.03 0.03 1.39
CA MET A 76 5.57 1.31 0.85
C MET A 76 6.53 2.44 1.24
N LYS A 77 7.03 2.45 2.47
CA LYS A 77 8.03 3.43 2.91
C LYS A 77 9.31 3.32 2.09
N LYS A 78 9.78 2.10 1.80
CA LYS A 78 10.98 1.90 0.97
C LYS A 78 10.81 2.53 -0.40
N ILE A 79 9.63 2.46 -0.98
CA ILE A 79 9.33 3.03 -2.29
C ILE A 79 9.20 4.56 -2.21
N LEU A 80 8.34 5.06 -1.33
CA LEU A 80 7.96 6.47 -1.29
C LEU A 80 9.00 7.36 -0.61
N VAL A 81 9.72 6.84 0.37
CA VAL A 81 10.66 7.63 1.17
C VAL A 81 12.10 7.30 0.83
N ASP A 82 12.50 6.04 0.99
CA ASP A 82 13.92 5.64 0.84
C ASP A 82 14.39 5.73 -0.62
N ALA A 83 13.58 5.29 -1.56
CA ALA A 83 13.88 5.35 -3.00
C ALA A 83 13.49 6.68 -3.63
N GLY A 84 12.71 7.50 -2.95
CA GLY A 84 12.30 8.80 -3.44
C GLY A 84 11.30 8.77 -4.59
N PHE A 85 10.54 7.69 -4.76
CA PHE A 85 9.48 7.63 -5.76
C PHE A 85 8.36 8.60 -5.39
N VAL A 86 8.12 9.58 -6.25
CA VAL A 86 7.07 10.59 -6.03
C VAL A 86 6.03 10.50 -7.14
N PRO A 87 4.87 9.90 -6.87
CA PRO A 87 3.79 9.87 -7.86
C PRO A 87 3.21 11.28 -8.06
N SER A 88 2.97 11.64 -9.33
CA SER A 88 2.67 13.03 -9.68
C SER A 88 1.36 13.57 -9.12
N ASN A 89 0.34 12.74 -8.97
CA ASN A 89 -1.00 13.19 -8.56
C ASN A 89 -1.57 12.46 -7.35
N VAL A 90 -0.73 11.69 -6.62
CA VAL A 90 -1.20 10.88 -5.50
C VAL A 90 -0.54 11.37 -4.23
N LYS A 91 -1.34 11.75 -3.24
CA LYS A 91 -0.87 12.21 -1.93
C LYS A 91 -1.45 11.39 -0.77
N THR A 92 -2.26 10.39 -1.09
CA THR A 92 -2.91 9.55 -0.08
C THR A 92 -2.44 8.12 -0.16
N VAL A 93 -2.09 7.56 1.00
CA VAL A 93 -1.77 6.14 1.16
C VAL A 93 -2.87 5.52 2.01
N ILE A 94 -3.44 4.43 1.55
CA ILE A 94 -4.55 3.77 2.23
C ILE A 94 -4.08 2.47 2.85
N ILE A 95 -4.35 2.29 4.13
CA ILE A 95 -4.06 1.06 4.86
C ILE A 95 -5.34 0.23 4.90
N GLY A 96 -5.33 -0.87 4.19
CA GLY A 96 -6.42 -1.82 4.14
C GLY A 96 -6.36 -2.87 5.26
N PRO A 97 -6.80 -4.10 5.00
CA PRO A 97 -6.80 -5.16 6.02
C PRO A 97 -5.41 -5.50 6.53
N CYS A 98 -5.24 -5.47 7.84
CA CYS A 98 -4.01 -5.85 8.53
C CYS A 98 -4.39 -6.76 9.70
N ASN A 99 -4.12 -8.04 9.56
CA ASN A 99 -4.49 -9.02 10.58
C ASN A 99 -3.76 -8.79 11.90
N ASP A 100 -4.44 -9.12 13.00
CA ASP A 100 -3.80 -9.10 14.30
C ASP A 100 -2.68 -10.15 14.36
N ARG A 101 -1.59 -9.82 15.04
CA ARG A 101 -0.40 -10.66 15.14
C ARG A 101 0.44 -10.21 16.33
N PRO A 102 1.37 -11.05 16.83
CA PRO A 102 2.21 -10.69 17.98
C PRO A 102 2.88 -9.33 17.80
N GLY A 103 2.76 -8.47 18.80
CA GLY A 103 3.33 -7.13 18.79
C GLY A 103 2.50 -6.08 18.08
N ALA A 104 1.37 -6.44 17.47
CA ALA A 104 0.50 -5.49 16.79
C ALA A 104 -0.51 -4.85 17.74
N VAL A 105 -0.78 -3.57 17.53
CA VAL A 105 -1.80 -2.80 18.26
C VAL A 105 -3.04 -2.69 17.37
N LYS A 106 -4.18 -3.07 17.92
CA LYS A 106 -5.45 -3.02 17.21
C LYS A 106 -5.97 -1.59 17.17
N LEU A 107 -6.12 -1.06 15.95
CA LEU A 107 -6.69 0.27 15.74
C LEU A 107 -8.16 0.20 15.33
N GLY A 108 -8.56 -0.88 14.69
CA GLY A 108 -9.92 -1.13 14.25
C GLY A 108 -10.09 -2.57 13.82
N ASN A 109 -11.26 -2.89 13.30
CA ASN A 109 -11.58 -4.24 12.86
C ASN A 109 -10.68 -4.64 11.68
N ASN A 110 -9.90 -5.71 11.83
CA ASN A 110 -8.91 -6.16 10.86
C ASN A 110 -7.87 -5.08 10.48
N GLN A 111 -7.60 -4.16 11.40
CA GLN A 111 -6.58 -3.14 11.20
C GLN A 111 -5.70 -3.04 12.45
N SER A 112 -4.65 -3.85 12.47
CA SER A 112 -3.65 -3.91 13.54
C SER A 112 -2.27 -3.58 12.96
N ILE A 113 -1.48 -2.79 13.69
CA ILE A 113 -0.19 -2.25 13.23
C ILE A 113 0.90 -2.55 14.25
N THR A 114 2.05 -3.02 13.79
CA THR A 114 3.23 -3.20 14.64
C THR A 114 3.99 -1.87 14.80
N GLN A 115 4.91 -1.81 15.76
CA GLN A 115 5.75 -0.63 15.96
C GLN A 115 6.61 -0.33 14.72
N GLU A 116 7.16 -1.35 14.08
CA GLU A 116 7.94 -1.17 12.85
C GLU A 116 7.10 -0.57 11.73
N GLU A 117 5.86 -1.06 11.58
CA GLU A 117 4.93 -0.51 10.60
C GLU A 117 4.53 0.92 10.96
N ALA A 118 4.35 1.21 12.26
CA ALA A 118 4.06 2.57 12.73
C ALA A 118 5.18 3.55 12.37
N GLU A 119 6.42 3.15 12.53
CA GLU A 119 7.58 3.96 12.14
C GLU A 119 7.60 4.24 10.65
N ALA A 120 7.23 3.23 9.83
CA ALA A 120 7.12 3.40 8.39
C ALA A 120 6.01 4.40 8.02
N LEU A 121 4.85 4.32 8.66
CA LEU A 121 3.74 5.25 8.44
C LEU A 121 4.09 6.68 8.86
N GLU A 122 4.81 6.84 9.95
CA GLU A 122 5.27 8.15 10.40
C GLU A 122 6.20 8.79 9.36
N ALA A 123 7.13 8.01 8.81
CA ALA A 123 8.04 8.47 7.76
C ALA A 123 7.28 8.86 6.48
N ILE A 124 6.28 8.07 6.09
CA ILE A 124 5.44 8.35 4.92
C ILE A 124 4.67 9.66 5.12
N MET A 125 4.07 9.84 6.30
CA MET A 125 3.34 11.07 6.63
C MET A 125 4.26 12.29 6.57
N LYS A 126 5.45 12.20 7.15
CA LYS A 126 6.43 13.30 7.15
C LYS A 126 6.97 13.61 5.76
N ALA A 127 6.88 12.67 4.83
CA ALA A 127 7.24 12.90 3.44
C ALA A 127 6.16 13.67 2.66
N GLY A 128 5.03 13.95 3.28
CA GLY A 128 3.96 14.76 2.69
C GLY A 128 2.71 14.00 2.27
N TYR A 129 2.62 12.71 2.61
CA TYR A 129 1.45 11.90 2.27
C TYR A 129 0.44 11.88 3.40
N GLU A 130 -0.84 11.83 3.06
CA GLU A 130 -1.89 11.53 4.01
C GLU A 130 -2.02 10.01 4.11
N VAL A 131 -2.03 9.48 5.33
CA VAL A 131 -2.19 8.05 5.58
C VAL A 131 -3.56 7.82 6.20
N GLU A 132 -4.39 7.04 5.52
CA GLU A 132 -5.77 6.81 5.89
C GLU A 132 -6.02 5.32 6.12
N PHE A 133 -6.77 4.99 7.18
CA PHE A 133 -7.11 3.61 7.52
C PHE A 133 -8.53 3.32 7.09
N ALA A 134 -8.68 2.43 6.11
CA ALA A 134 -10.00 2.06 5.61
C ALA A 134 -9.95 0.69 4.95
N LEU A 135 -10.89 -0.20 5.31
CA LEU A 135 -11.05 -1.48 4.64
C LEU A 135 -11.66 -1.26 3.25
N VAL A 136 -12.65 -0.39 3.18
CA VAL A 136 -13.25 0.18 1.97
C VAL A 136 -13.48 1.66 2.25
N LYS A 137 -13.76 2.45 1.22
CA LYS A 137 -13.89 3.90 1.36
C LYS A 137 -14.89 4.33 2.43
N GLU A 138 -16.02 3.65 2.51
CA GLU A 138 -17.10 3.96 3.46
C GLU A 138 -16.80 3.55 4.90
N ALA A 139 -15.75 2.75 5.10
CA ALA A 139 -15.39 2.20 6.41
C ALA A 139 -14.09 2.80 6.94
N ALA A 140 -13.79 4.05 6.58
CA ALA A 140 -12.62 4.74 7.11
C ALA A 140 -12.73 4.97 8.62
N ILE A 141 -11.70 4.54 9.37
CA ILE A 141 -11.68 4.68 10.84
C ILE A 141 -10.86 5.89 11.30
N GLY A 142 -10.14 6.52 10.39
CA GLY A 142 -9.35 7.72 10.68
C GLY A 142 -8.03 7.73 9.90
N ASN A 143 -7.25 8.77 10.09
CA ASN A 143 -5.94 8.90 9.49
C ASN A 143 -4.83 8.61 10.51
N TRP A 144 -3.57 8.56 10.04
CA TRP A 144 -2.43 8.28 10.90
C TRP A 144 -2.28 9.30 12.04
N LYS A 145 -2.63 10.56 11.79
CA LYS A 145 -2.56 11.60 12.84
C LYS A 145 -3.39 11.25 14.06
N LYS A 146 -4.51 10.55 13.86
CA LYS A 146 -5.39 10.10 14.94
C LYS A 146 -4.73 9.01 15.81
N PHE A 147 -3.95 8.11 15.18
CA PHE A 147 -3.44 6.92 15.85
C PHE A 147 -1.97 6.99 16.26
N ARG A 148 -1.21 7.93 15.70
CA ARG A 148 0.25 7.99 15.89
C ARG A 148 0.68 8.12 17.35
N GLY A 149 -0.11 8.78 18.16
CA GLY A 149 0.17 8.95 19.58
C GLY A 149 0.22 7.64 20.36
N GLN A 150 -0.52 6.62 19.93
CA GLN A 150 -0.52 5.29 20.57
C GLN A 150 0.82 4.58 20.40
N PHE A 151 1.64 5.01 19.45
CA PHE A 151 2.96 4.44 19.17
C PHE A 151 4.10 5.33 19.66
N GLY A 152 3.79 6.38 20.42
CA GLY A 152 4.78 7.28 20.99
C GLY A 152 5.17 8.46 20.10
N PHE A 153 4.50 8.68 18.99
CA PHE A 153 4.79 9.81 18.11
C PHE A 153 3.96 11.02 18.51
N THR A 154 4.63 12.11 18.82
CA THR A 154 4.00 13.38 19.18
C THR A 154 4.68 14.53 18.43
N ASP A 155 3.96 15.61 18.28
CA ASP A 155 4.52 16.82 17.64
C ASP A 155 5.53 17.52 18.55
#